data_e0eff2cbdf6f8fe5e889a8d91a044985
#
_entry.id   e0eff2cbdf6f8fe5e889a8d91a044985
#
_cell.length_a   1.000
_cell.length_b   1.000
_cell.length_c   1.000
_cell.angle_alpha   90.00
_cell.angle_beta   90.00
_cell.angle_gamma   90.00
#
_symmetry.space_group_name_H-M   'P 1'
#
loop_
_entity.id
_entity.type
_entity.pdbx_description
1 polymer ?
#
loop_
_entity_poly.entity_id
_entity_poly.type
_entity_poly.pdbx_seq_one_letter_code
_entity_poly.pdbx_strand_id
1 'polypeptide(L)'
;MSASTVPFDVVVPARNEAAALRRTAPALAAALCGTGGRAIYVLNATTDGSAGVLRAVPGLEPLIVERASPGKARALASGDRAARSGVRFYLDADVRVAPGTFEAMAAPLAQGRADLVAARIRVSVDGARPVPRRVGRIWGDQLARRPDAFMALTGYGPDGLRARGPWPGVIADDDWARNRIAPSRRLILEDVTVEIDAPRTVADWIAVRARWLRGSRELRRLFPGGPPPVRTALRGDPLDLAAYLAVRLAAVPVSRLQEAFGAGWSVDRSTRRTG
;
A
#
# COMPACT_ATOMS: atom_id res chain seq x y z
N MET A 1 -29.83 16.66 9.68
CA MET A 1 -28.52 17.32 9.90
C MET A 1 -27.53 16.64 8.97
N SER A 2 -27.12 17.31 7.89
CA SER A 2 -26.12 16.76 6.97
C SER A 2 -24.80 16.68 7.74
N ALA A 3 -24.26 15.48 7.92
CA ALA A 3 -22.94 15.32 8.48
C ALA A 3 -21.96 16.07 7.58
N SER A 4 -21.27 17.06 8.15
CA SER A 4 -20.23 17.81 7.42
C SER A 4 -19.18 16.81 6.95
N THR A 5 -19.17 16.52 5.66
CA THR A 5 -18.20 15.59 5.09
C THR A 5 -16.81 16.25 5.13
N VAL A 6 -15.89 15.63 5.86
CA VAL A 6 -14.49 16.08 5.90
C VAL A 6 -13.88 15.94 4.50
N PRO A 7 -13.41 17.02 3.87
CA PRO A 7 -12.75 16.91 2.58
C PRO A 7 -11.39 16.20 2.70
N PHE A 8 -11.11 15.30 1.77
CA PHE A 8 -9.84 14.56 1.74
C PHE A 8 -9.38 14.28 0.31
N ASP A 9 -8.08 14.04 0.15
CA ASP A 9 -7.48 13.57 -1.10
C ASP A 9 -6.96 12.13 -0.95
N VAL A 10 -7.16 11.31 -1.98
CA VAL A 10 -6.63 9.93 -2.08
C VAL A 10 -5.57 9.89 -3.16
N VAL A 11 -4.31 9.80 -2.78
CA VAL A 11 -3.16 9.68 -3.68
C VAL A 11 -2.90 8.22 -4.01
N VAL A 12 -2.95 7.88 -5.30
CA VAL A 12 -2.77 6.51 -5.81
C VAL A 12 -1.60 6.48 -6.77
N PRO A 13 -0.38 6.09 -6.33
CA PRO A 13 0.74 5.91 -7.23
C PRO A 13 0.56 4.63 -8.05
N ALA A 14 0.60 4.72 -9.38
CA ALA A 14 0.42 3.57 -10.27
C ALA A 14 1.55 3.50 -11.31
N ARG A 15 2.03 2.29 -11.60
CA ARG A 15 2.99 2.03 -12.67
C ARG A 15 2.69 0.72 -13.38
N ASN A 16 2.19 0.79 -14.59
CA ASN A 16 1.78 -0.37 -15.38
C ASN A 16 0.78 -1.24 -14.61
N GLU A 17 -0.32 -0.61 -14.17
CA GLU A 17 -1.34 -1.19 -13.29
C GLU A 17 -2.69 -1.38 -13.99
N ALA A 18 -2.76 -1.32 -15.34
CA ALA A 18 -4.04 -1.38 -16.04
C ALA A 18 -4.92 -2.56 -15.62
N ALA A 19 -4.32 -3.75 -15.41
CA ALA A 19 -5.05 -4.93 -14.98
C ALA A 19 -5.57 -4.83 -13.53
N ALA A 20 -4.81 -4.27 -12.61
CA ALA A 20 -5.24 -4.03 -11.23
C ALA A 20 -6.32 -2.95 -11.19
N LEU A 21 -6.11 -1.83 -11.90
CA LEU A 21 -7.04 -0.70 -11.94
C LEU A 21 -8.42 -1.04 -12.49
N ARG A 22 -8.54 -2.00 -13.41
CA ARG A 22 -9.86 -2.50 -13.85
C ARG A 22 -10.71 -3.06 -12.69
N ARG A 23 -10.08 -3.54 -11.62
CA ARG A 23 -10.76 -4.09 -10.44
C ARG A 23 -10.86 -3.08 -9.30
N THR A 24 -9.82 -2.28 -9.09
CA THR A 24 -9.70 -1.39 -7.92
C THR A 24 -10.29 -0.01 -8.15
N ALA A 25 -10.23 0.54 -9.38
CA ALA A 25 -10.75 1.88 -9.64
C ALA A 25 -12.29 1.98 -9.56
N PRO A 26 -13.09 1.00 -10.01
CA PRO A 26 -14.52 1.00 -9.74
C PRO A 26 -14.85 0.93 -8.24
N ALA A 27 -14.10 0.15 -7.46
CA ALA A 27 -14.27 0.08 -6.00
C ALA A 27 -13.95 1.42 -5.33
N LEU A 28 -12.89 2.11 -5.79
CA LEU A 28 -12.57 3.45 -5.30
C LEU A 28 -13.64 4.47 -5.69
N ALA A 29 -14.17 4.41 -6.91
CA ALA A 29 -15.29 5.28 -7.33
C ALA A 29 -16.51 5.12 -6.41
N ALA A 30 -16.90 3.88 -6.12
CA ALA A 30 -17.98 3.59 -5.19
C ALA A 30 -17.70 4.08 -3.76
N ALA A 31 -16.46 3.94 -3.29
CA ALA A 31 -16.05 4.41 -1.96
C ALA A 31 -15.94 5.94 -1.85
N LEU A 32 -15.81 6.66 -2.96
CA LEU A 32 -15.78 8.14 -2.99
C LEU A 32 -17.16 8.75 -3.25
N CYS A 33 -18.13 7.95 -3.71
CA CYS A 33 -19.45 8.44 -4.04
C CYS A 33 -20.15 9.08 -2.83
N GLY A 34 -20.62 10.32 -2.98
CA GLY A 34 -21.28 11.08 -1.91
C GLY A 34 -20.37 11.60 -0.80
N THR A 35 -19.05 11.39 -0.91
CA THR A 35 -18.06 11.91 0.04
C THR A 35 -17.46 13.24 -0.44
N GLY A 36 -16.72 13.92 0.43
CA GLY A 36 -15.89 15.08 0.04
C GLY A 36 -14.51 14.67 -0.52
N GLY A 37 -14.33 13.41 -0.90
CA GLY A 37 -13.05 12.85 -1.32
C GLY A 37 -12.75 13.03 -2.80
N ARG A 38 -11.45 13.19 -3.13
CA ARG A 38 -10.95 13.30 -4.51
C ARG A 38 -9.82 12.30 -4.76
N ALA A 39 -9.90 11.55 -5.87
CA ALA A 39 -8.84 10.65 -6.31
C ALA A 39 -7.77 11.39 -7.11
N ILE A 40 -6.49 11.18 -6.77
CA ILE A 40 -5.31 11.69 -7.46
C ILE A 40 -4.45 10.50 -7.87
N TYR A 41 -4.55 10.09 -9.12
CA TYR A 41 -3.70 9.03 -9.67
C TYR A 41 -2.42 9.61 -10.22
N VAL A 42 -1.28 9.09 -9.74
CA VAL A 42 0.02 9.47 -10.28
C VAL A 42 0.59 8.32 -11.11
N LEU A 43 0.47 8.46 -12.44
CA LEU A 43 0.99 7.49 -13.42
C LEU A 43 2.50 7.67 -13.56
N ASN A 44 3.26 6.73 -13.03
CA ASN A 44 4.68 6.85 -12.77
C ASN A 44 5.49 6.05 -13.80
N ALA A 45 5.90 6.69 -14.88
CA ALA A 45 6.53 6.07 -16.05
C ALA A 45 5.71 4.86 -16.56
N THR A 46 4.40 5.06 -16.68
CA THR A 46 3.43 4.07 -17.12
C THR A 46 3.41 4.02 -18.65
N THR A 47 3.47 2.82 -19.21
CA THR A 47 3.50 2.56 -20.67
C THR A 47 2.35 1.67 -21.14
N ASP A 48 1.47 1.25 -20.22
CA ASP A 48 0.28 0.45 -20.53
C ASP A 48 -0.99 1.32 -20.61
N GLY A 49 -2.14 0.70 -20.78
CA GLY A 49 -3.43 1.39 -20.89
C GLY A 49 -4.00 1.96 -19.58
N SER A 50 -3.21 2.11 -18.50
CA SER A 50 -3.70 2.55 -17.17
C SER A 50 -4.51 3.85 -17.22
N ALA A 51 -4.06 4.86 -17.97
CA ALA A 51 -4.79 6.13 -18.10
C ALA A 51 -6.18 5.96 -18.74
N GLY A 52 -6.26 5.12 -19.79
CA GLY A 52 -7.52 4.81 -20.46
C GLY A 52 -8.49 4.08 -19.54
N VAL A 53 -7.99 3.12 -18.76
CA VAL A 53 -8.79 2.41 -17.75
C VAL A 53 -9.41 3.38 -16.75
N LEU A 54 -8.63 4.32 -16.21
CA LEU A 54 -9.12 5.29 -15.23
C LEU A 54 -10.19 6.22 -15.78
N ARG A 55 -10.01 6.71 -17.02
CA ARG A 55 -10.99 7.60 -17.66
C ARG A 55 -12.30 6.89 -18.03
N ALA A 56 -12.28 5.58 -18.15
CA ALA A 56 -13.45 4.76 -18.48
C ALA A 56 -14.28 4.33 -17.27
N VAL A 57 -13.85 4.62 -16.03
CA VAL A 57 -14.59 4.22 -14.82
C VAL A 57 -15.75 5.18 -14.57
N PRO A 58 -17.01 4.72 -14.62
CA PRO A 58 -18.16 5.57 -14.34
C PRO A 58 -18.13 6.12 -12.90
N GLY A 59 -18.46 7.39 -12.73
CA GLY A 59 -18.51 8.04 -11.41
C GLY A 59 -17.15 8.31 -10.78
N LEU A 60 -16.04 8.02 -11.47
CA LEU A 60 -14.69 8.39 -11.05
C LEU A 60 -14.21 9.57 -11.90
N GLU A 61 -14.00 10.71 -11.27
CA GLU A 61 -13.39 11.90 -11.90
C GLU A 61 -11.97 12.10 -11.34
N PRO A 62 -11.00 11.28 -11.76
CA PRO A 62 -9.69 11.33 -11.16
C PRO A 62 -8.86 12.49 -11.68
N LEU A 63 -8.12 13.15 -10.80
CA LEU A 63 -6.99 13.96 -11.23
C LEU A 63 -5.85 13.01 -11.62
N ILE A 64 -5.50 12.96 -12.90
CA ILE A 64 -4.38 12.14 -13.39
C ILE A 64 -3.15 13.02 -13.54
N VAL A 65 -2.08 12.66 -12.84
CA VAL A 65 -0.75 13.29 -12.91
C VAL A 65 0.20 12.30 -13.57
N GLU A 66 0.72 12.63 -14.74
CA GLU A 66 1.66 11.78 -15.46
C GLU A 66 3.11 12.18 -15.19
N ARG A 67 3.98 11.19 -15.05
CA ARG A 67 5.42 11.36 -14.82
C ARG A 67 6.21 10.48 -15.76
N ALA A 68 7.20 11.06 -16.43
CA ALA A 68 8.08 10.32 -17.34
C ALA A 68 9.11 9.44 -16.61
N SER A 69 9.56 9.85 -15.41
CA SER A 69 10.61 9.12 -14.68
C SER A 69 10.04 8.24 -13.55
N PRO A 70 10.51 7.00 -13.41
CA PRO A 70 10.02 6.07 -12.39
C PRO A 70 10.46 6.45 -10.96
N GLY A 71 9.71 5.97 -9.95
CA GLY A 71 10.02 6.11 -8.54
C GLY A 71 8.77 6.34 -7.68
N LYS A 72 8.45 5.39 -6.77
CA LYS A 72 7.24 5.48 -5.92
C LYS A 72 7.25 6.76 -5.07
N ALA A 73 8.36 7.06 -4.39
CA ALA A 73 8.49 8.26 -3.57
C ALA A 73 8.26 9.57 -4.38
N ARG A 74 8.76 9.62 -5.61
CA ARG A 74 8.53 10.77 -6.51
C ARG A 74 7.08 10.86 -6.95
N ALA A 75 6.40 9.72 -7.14
CA ALA A 75 4.98 9.68 -7.44
C ALA A 75 4.16 10.19 -6.25
N LEU A 76 4.44 9.70 -5.04
CA LEU A 76 3.81 10.18 -3.82
C LEU A 76 4.01 11.69 -3.62
N ALA A 77 5.24 12.20 -3.82
CA ALA A 77 5.52 13.62 -3.75
C ALA A 77 4.79 14.45 -4.81
N SER A 78 4.53 13.89 -6.01
CA SER A 78 3.70 14.56 -7.01
C SER A 78 2.23 14.58 -6.62
N GLY A 79 1.73 13.50 -6.02
CA GLY A 79 0.40 13.46 -5.43
C GLY A 79 0.25 14.50 -4.30
N ASP A 80 1.26 14.62 -3.44
CA ASP A 80 1.29 15.64 -2.38
C ASP A 80 1.17 17.07 -2.92
N ARG A 81 1.84 17.39 -4.02
CA ARG A 81 1.74 18.72 -4.65
C ARG A 81 0.38 18.97 -5.30
N ALA A 82 -0.29 17.93 -5.78
CA ALA A 82 -1.60 18.03 -6.42
C ALA A 82 -2.75 18.03 -5.40
N ALA A 83 -2.50 17.53 -4.19
CA ALA A 83 -3.47 17.47 -3.11
C ALA A 83 -3.76 18.86 -2.53
N ARG A 84 -5.02 19.09 -2.13
CA ARG A 84 -5.51 20.38 -1.59
C ARG A 84 -6.07 20.25 -0.17
N SER A 85 -6.48 19.03 0.22
CA SER A 85 -7.10 18.77 1.52
C SER A 85 -6.06 18.59 2.62
N GLY A 86 -6.43 18.97 3.84
CA GLY A 86 -5.62 18.72 5.04
C GLY A 86 -5.58 17.25 5.47
N VAL A 87 -6.61 16.49 5.11
CA VAL A 87 -6.62 15.02 5.29
C VAL A 87 -6.21 14.36 3.99
N ARG A 88 -5.26 13.43 4.05
CA ARG A 88 -4.73 12.78 2.86
C ARG A 88 -4.52 11.30 3.08
N PHE A 89 -5.02 10.52 2.13
CA PHE A 89 -4.83 9.08 2.07
C PHE A 89 -3.82 8.70 1.00
N TYR A 90 -3.05 7.64 1.26
CA TYR A 90 -2.17 6.99 0.30
C TYR A 90 -2.65 5.56 0.13
N LEU A 91 -3.06 5.23 -1.08
CA LEU A 91 -3.66 3.95 -1.46
C LEU A 91 -2.80 3.30 -2.54
N ASP A 92 -2.33 2.07 -2.32
CA ASP A 92 -1.67 1.31 -3.37
C ASP A 92 -2.68 0.94 -4.48
N ALA A 93 -2.24 0.96 -5.73
CA ALA A 93 -3.12 0.83 -6.91
C ALA A 93 -3.82 -0.55 -7.03
N ASP A 94 -3.31 -1.56 -6.34
CA ASP A 94 -3.81 -2.93 -6.30
C ASP A 94 -4.71 -3.24 -5.09
N VAL A 95 -5.05 -2.23 -4.29
CA VAL A 95 -5.87 -2.36 -3.07
C VAL A 95 -7.34 -2.11 -3.39
N ARG A 96 -8.21 -3.00 -2.90
CA ARG A 96 -9.68 -2.82 -2.95
C ARG A 96 -10.19 -2.20 -1.66
N VAL A 97 -10.99 -1.16 -1.80
CA VAL A 97 -11.66 -0.44 -0.71
C VAL A 97 -13.19 -0.60 -0.80
N ALA A 98 -13.88 -0.48 0.30
CA ALA A 98 -15.34 -0.52 0.37
C ALA A 98 -15.92 0.89 0.63
N PRO A 99 -17.20 1.14 0.29
CA PRO A 99 -17.92 2.33 0.75
C PRO A 99 -17.83 2.48 2.27
N GLY A 100 -17.74 3.74 2.74
CA GLY A 100 -17.60 4.07 4.17
C GLY A 100 -16.16 3.99 4.70
N THR A 101 -15.21 3.41 3.94
CA THR A 101 -13.79 3.28 4.37
C THR A 101 -13.16 4.63 4.68
N PHE A 102 -13.27 5.59 3.78
CA PHE A 102 -12.60 6.88 3.93
C PHE A 102 -13.23 7.77 4.99
N GLU A 103 -14.56 7.75 5.13
CA GLU A 103 -15.28 8.50 6.17
C GLU A 103 -14.88 8.01 7.57
N ALA A 104 -14.87 6.69 7.76
CA ALA A 104 -14.45 6.09 9.02
C ALA A 104 -13.00 6.44 9.37
N MET A 105 -12.11 6.45 8.35
CA MET A 105 -10.69 6.78 8.55
C MET A 105 -10.45 8.29 8.69
N ALA A 106 -11.22 9.14 8.02
CA ALA A 106 -11.08 10.59 8.09
C ALA A 106 -11.52 11.16 9.44
N ALA A 107 -12.52 10.58 10.08
CA ALA A 107 -13.08 11.06 11.34
C ALA A 107 -12.02 11.22 12.46
N PRO A 108 -11.21 10.22 12.83
CA PRO A 108 -10.18 10.38 13.86
C PRO A 108 -9.07 11.37 13.48
N LEU A 109 -8.75 11.51 12.18
CA LEU A 109 -7.77 12.49 11.69
C LEU A 109 -8.28 13.92 11.80
N ALA A 110 -9.51 14.17 11.36
CA ALA A 110 -10.14 15.48 11.42
C ALA A 110 -10.37 15.96 12.86
N GLN A 111 -10.65 15.03 13.78
CA GLN A 111 -10.83 15.29 15.20
C GLN A 111 -9.49 15.42 15.98
N GLY A 112 -8.35 15.28 15.31
CA GLY A 112 -7.04 15.32 15.96
C GLY A 112 -6.78 14.16 16.94
N ARG A 113 -7.57 13.08 16.89
CA ARG A 113 -7.38 11.90 17.76
C ARG A 113 -6.21 11.01 17.29
N ALA A 114 -5.88 11.08 16.01
CA ALA A 114 -4.73 10.39 15.42
C ALA A 114 -4.06 11.27 14.37
N ASP A 115 -2.76 11.07 14.15
CA ASP A 115 -1.98 11.70 13.09
C ASP A 115 -1.78 10.76 11.90
N LEU A 116 -1.85 9.46 12.16
CA LEU A 116 -1.76 8.39 11.17
C LEU A 116 -2.83 7.34 11.47
N VAL A 117 -3.62 7.02 10.46
CA VAL A 117 -4.58 5.91 10.52
C VAL A 117 -4.28 4.88 9.43
N ALA A 118 -4.63 3.63 9.69
CA ALA A 118 -4.64 2.55 8.72
C ALA A 118 -5.88 1.67 8.88
N ALA A 119 -6.22 0.96 7.81
CA ALA A 119 -7.24 -0.07 7.81
C ALA A 119 -6.63 -1.44 8.13
N ARG A 120 -7.43 -2.39 8.58
CA ARG A 120 -7.08 -3.82 8.59
C ARG A 120 -6.89 -4.31 7.16
N ILE A 121 -5.96 -5.25 6.99
CA ILE A 121 -5.65 -5.81 5.68
C ILE A 121 -6.13 -7.25 5.63
N ARG A 122 -6.98 -7.55 4.65
CA ARG A 122 -7.36 -8.90 4.28
C ARG A 122 -6.58 -9.30 3.02
N VAL A 123 -5.95 -10.46 3.07
CA VAL A 123 -5.21 -11.02 1.93
C VAL A 123 -6.09 -12.03 1.22
N SER A 124 -6.48 -11.75 -0.03
CA SER A 124 -7.12 -12.72 -0.91
C SER A 124 -6.06 -13.63 -1.52
N VAL A 125 -6.32 -14.92 -1.50
CA VAL A 125 -5.49 -15.96 -2.14
C VAL A 125 -6.14 -16.51 -3.40
N ASP A 126 -7.20 -15.86 -3.90
CA ASP A 126 -7.96 -16.28 -5.06
C ASP A 126 -7.11 -16.23 -6.33
N GLY A 127 -7.24 -17.26 -7.16
CA GLY A 127 -6.42 -17.41 -8.35
C GLY A 127 -4.93 -17.72 -8.09
N ALA A 128 -4.49 -17.84 -6.82
CA ALA A 128 -3.13 -18.25 -6.51
C ALA A 128 -2.96 -19.79 -6.72
N ARG A 129 -1.80 -20.18 -7.26
CA ARG A 129 -1.38 -21.58 -7.36
C ARG A 129 -1.25 -22.21 -5.97
N PRO A 130 -1.24 -23.55 -5.82
CA PRO A 130 -1.26 -24.22 -4.51
C PRO A 130 -0.20 -23.74 -3.54
N VAL A 131 1.08 -23.67 -3.94
CA VAL A 131 2.17 -23.21 -3.06
C VAL A 131 2.05 -21.72 -2.72
N PRO A 132 1.89 -20.78 -3.69
CA PRO A 132 1.59 -19.38 -3.41
C PRO A 132 0.41 -19.14 -2.47
N ARG A 133 -0.68 -19.91 -2.62
CA ARG A 133 -1.86 -19.85 -1.74
C ARG A 133 -1.50 -20.14 -0.29
N ARG A 134 -0.69 -21.19 -0.04
CA ARG A 134 -0.19 -21.50 1.31
C ARG A 134 0.61 -20.37 1.92
N VAL A 135 1.52 -19.79 1.13
CA VAL A 135 2.31 -18.62 1.55
C VAL A 135 1.42 -17.42 1.89
N GLY A 136 0.40 -17.17 1.06
CA GLY A 136 -0.57 -16.08 1.24
C GLY A 136 -1.39 -16.22 2.51
N ARG A 137 -1.80 -17.45 2.90
CA ARG A 137 -2.52 -17.71 4.15
C ARG A 137 -1.70 -17.30 5.37
N ILE A 138 -0.43 -17.75 5.45
CA ILE A 138 0.45 -17.38 6.58
C ILE A 138 0.71 -15.87 6.60
N TRP A 139 0.91 -15.26 5.44
CA TRP A 139 1.11 -13.81 5.36
C TRP A 139 -0.12 -13.03 5.81
N GLY A 140 -1.32 -13.43 5.34
CA GLY A 140 -2.59 -12.82 5.73
C GLY A 140 -2.84 -12.92 7.24
N ASP A 141 -2.61 -14.11 7.82
CA ASP A 141 -2.71 -14.33 9.26
C ASP A 141 -1.69 -13.44 10.05
N GLN A 142 -0.47 -13.29 9.54
CA GLN A 142 0.50 -12.37 10.15
C GLN A 142 0.03 -10.91 10.10
N LEU A 143 -0.47 -10.44 8.95
CA LEU A 143 -0.97 -9.06 8.80
C LEU A 143 -2.17 -8.78 9.71
N ALA A 144 -3.09 -9.73 9.81
CA ALA A 144 -4.27 -9.61 10.68
C ALA A 144 -3.89 -9.44 12.17
N ARG A 145 -2.76 -10.00 12.59
CA ARG A 145 -2.28 -9.93 13.99
C ARG A 145 -1.23 -8.85 14.24
N ARG A 146 -0.79 -8.14 13.21
CA ARG A 146 0.22 -7.08 13.37
C ARG A 146 -0.41 -5.76 13.85
N PRO A 147 0.01 -5.24 15.01
CA PRO A 147 -0.49 -3.97 15.53
C PRO A 147 0.13 -2.75 14.81
N ASP A 148 1.09 -2.97 13.92
CA ASP A 148 1.85 -1.92 13.22
C ASP A 148 1.80 -2.05 11.69
N ALA A 149 0.76 -2.71 11.15
CA ALA A 149 0.58 -2.91 9.70
C ALA A 149 0.06 -1.63 9.02
N PHE A 150 0.85 -0.55 9.03
CA PHE A 150 0.55 0.70 8.35
C PHE A 150 1.04 0.64 6.90
N MET A 151 0.30 -0.04 6.03
CA MET A 151 0.59 -0.22 4.61
C MET A 151 -0.72 -0.37 3.81
N ALA A 152 -0.64 -0.48 2.51
CA ALA A 152 -1.76 -0.65 1.58
C ALA A 152 -2.71 0.56 1.50
N LEU A 153 -3.30 0.97 2.60
CA LEU A 153 -4.06 2.22 2.77
C LEU A 153 -3.68 2.87 4.09
N THR A 154 -3.12 4.06 4.02
CA THR A 154 -2.81 4.89 5.18
C THR A 154 -3.39 6.30 5.00
N GLY A 155 -3.82 6.91 6.09
CA GLY A 155 -4.34 8.27 6.12
C GLY A 155 -3.59 9.14 7.12
N TYR A 156 -3.37 10.39 6.76
CA TYR A 156 -2.68 11.38 7.58
C TYR A 156 -3.56 12.63 7.76
N GLY A 157 -3.64 13.12 8.98
CA GLY A 157 -4.14 14.46 9.28
C GLY A 157 -3.08 15.54 9.04
N PRO A 158 -3.42 16.83 9.21
CA PRO A 158 -2.48 17.94 8.98
C PRO A 158 -1.19 17.81 9.81
N ASP A 159 -1.28 17.42 11.08
CA ASP A 159 -0.14 17.23 11.95
C ASP A 159 0.71 16.04 11.53
N GLY A 160 0.06 14.94 11.14
CA GLY A 160 0.73 13.78 10.61
C GLY A 160 1.48 14.05 9.30
N LEU A 161 0.92 14.86 8.40
CA LEU A 161 1.60 15.28 7.17
C LEU A 161 2.83 16.14 7.47
N ARG A 162 2.73 17.04 8.45
CA ARG A 162 3.89 17.86 8.90
C ARG A 162 4.97 16.99 9.55
N ALA A 163 4.60 16.08 10.44
CA ALA A 163 5.52 15.19 11.14
C ALA A 163 6.22 14.21 10.19
N ARG A 164 5.48 13.66 9.20
CA ARG A 164 6.05 12.79 8.16
C ARG A 164 7.09 13.55 7.33
N GLY A 165 6.77 14.78 6.92
CA GLY A 165 7.63 15.54 6.02
C GLY A 165 7.65 14.99 4.57
N PRO A 166 8.67 15.37 3.75
CA PRO A 166 8.77 14.93 2.35
C PRO A 166 9.11 13.45 2.24
N TRP A 167 8.61 12.80 1.19
CA TRP A 167 8.88 11.39 0.90
C TRP A 167 10.36 11.17 0.57
N PRO A 168 11.05 10.23 1.25
CA PRO A 168 12.41 9.86 0.90
C PRO A 168 12.42 8.90 -0.30
N GLY A 169 13.56 8.78 -0.95
CA GLY A 169 13.77 7.84 -2.05
C GLY A 169 14.04 6.40 -1.60
N VAL A 170 13.31 5.89 -0.59
CA VAL A 170 13.52 4.56 -0.02
C VAL A 170 12.47 3.55 -0.50
N ILE A 171 12.81 2.25 -0.44
CA ILE A 171 11.91 1.16 -0.83
C ILE A 171 10.81 0.96 0.22
N ALA A 172 11.16 1.04 1.51
CA ALA A 172 10.24 0.87 2.63
C ALA A 172 9.66 2.23 3.07
N ASP A 173 8.99 2.89 2.13
CA ASP A 173 8.37 4.21 2.32
C ASP A 173 7.29 4.20 3.42
N ASP A 174 6.49 3.15 3.51
CA ASP A 174 5.46 2.98 4.53
C ASP A 174 6.05 2.87 5.94
N ASP A 175 7.09 2.04 6.13
CA ASP A 175 7.78 1.90 7.41
C ASP A 175 8.49 3.18 7.82
N TRP A 176 9.10 3.88 6.85
CA TRP A 176 9.72 5.17 7.11
C TRP A 176 8.68 6.19 7.56
N ALA A 177 7.58 6.32 6.84
CA ALA A 177 6.52 7.29 7.14
C ALA A 177 5.87 7.00 8.50
N ARG A 178 5.55 5.73 8.79
CA ARG A 178 5.05 5.31 10.10
C ARG A 178 6.00 5.71 11.23
N ASN A 179 7.30 5.50 11.05
CA ASN A 179 8.29 5.78 12.10
C ASN A 179 8.45 7.27 12.43
N ARG A 180 7.95 8.17 11.56
CA ARG A 180 7.91 9.61 11.80
C ARG A 180 6.78 10.06 12.72
N ILE A 181 5.80 9.20 12.95
CA ILE A 181 4.63 9.50 13.79
C ILE A 181 4.82 8.82 15.16
N ALA A 182 4.53 9.52 16.24
CA ALA A 182 4.61 8.94 17.58
C ALA A 182 3.65 7.73 17.71
N PRO A 183 4.04 6.62 18.37
CA PRO A 183 3.19 5.44 18.50
C PRO A 183 1.79 5.73 19.07
N SER A 184 1.69 6.63 20.05
CA SER A 184 0.43 7.06 20.66
C SER A 184 -0.49 7.86 19.72
N ARG A 185 0.03 8.29 18.57
CA ARG A 185 -0.71 9.05 17.54
C ARG A 185 -1.04 8.22 16.31
N ARG A 186 -0.80 6.90 16.36
CA ARG A 186 -1.12 5.94 15.29
C ARG A 186 -2.35 5.14 15.69
N LEU A 187 -3.25 4.91 14.74
CA LEU A 187 -4.48 4.14 14.95
C LEU A 187 -4.72 3.19 13.78
N ILE A 188 -4.92 1.91 14.06
CA ILE A 188 -5.49 0.96 13.11
C ILE A 188 -6.96 0.80 13.46
N LEU A 189 -7.84 1.06 12.48
CA LEU A 189 -9.27 0.88 12.67
C LEU A 189 -9.60 -0.61 12.47
N GLU A 190 -10.06 -1.25 13.56
CA GLU A 190 -10.36 -2.69 13.57
C GLU A 190 -11.55 -3.04 12.68
N ASP A 191 -12.53 -2.14 12.58
CA ASP A 191 -13.77 -2.34 11.83
C ASP A 191 -13.68 -1.92 10.36
N VAL A 192 -12.53 -1.39 9.93
CA VAL A 192 -12.28 -1.00 8.54
C VAL A 192 -11.29 -1.95 7.91
N THR A 193 -11.72 -2.63 6.84
CA THR A 193 -10.87 -3.61 6.15
C THR A 193 -10.69 -3.25 4.69
N VAL A 194 -9.45 -3.31 4.22
CA VAL A 194 -9.09 -3.26 2.80
C VAL A 194 -8.57 -4.62 2.34
N GLU A 195 -8.66 -4.90 1.05
CA GLU A 195 -8.28 -6.19 0.50
C GLU A 195 -7.16 -6.06 -0.53
N ILE A 196 -6.18 -6.94 -0.42
CA ILE A 196 -5.07 -7.07 -1.37
C ILE A 196 -4.98 -8.50 -1.89
N ASP A 197 -4.54 -8.67 -3.14
CA ASP A 197 -4.30 -10.01 -3.68
C ASP A 197 -2.90 -10.51 -3.29
N ALA A 198 -2.81 -11.76 -2.87
CA ALA A 198 -1.51 -12.42 -2.69
C ALA A 198 -0.85 -12.67 -4.06
N PRO A 199 0.49 -12.62 -4.16
CA PRO A 199 1.20 -13.06 -5.35
C PRO A 199 0.77 -14.45 -5.80
N ARG A 200 0.51 -14.63 -7.11
CA ARG A 200 -0.07 -15.87 -7.65
C ARG A 200 0.95 -16.94 -7.97
N THR A 201 2.25 -16.57 -8.07
CA THR A 201 3.34 -17.50 -8.37
C THR A 201 4.44 -17.47 -7.31
N VAL A 202 5.22 -18.54 -7.21
CA VAL A 202 6.38 -18.63 -6.30
C VAL A 202 7.43 -17.58 -6.67
N ALA A 203 7.66 -17.36 -7.96
CA ALA A 203 8.64 -16.38 -8.44
C ALA A 203 8.28 -14.96 -8.00
N ASP A 204 6.99 -14.57 -8.09
CA ASP A 204 6.53 -13.25 -7.65
C ASP A 204 6.62 -13.11 -6.12
N TRP A 205 6.31 -14.17 -5.36
CA TRP A 205 6.51 -14.18 -3.92
C TRP A 205 7.98 -13.94 -3.54
N ILE A 206 8.92 -14.64 -4.20
CA ILE A 206 10.35 -14.45 -3.97
C ILE A 206 10.76 -13.01 -4.32
N ALA A 207 10.29 -12.47 -5.45
CA ALA A 207 10.62 -11.11 -5.87
C ALA A 207 10.09 -10.05 -4.88
N VAL A 208 8.83 -10.18 -4.45
CA VAL A 208 8.22 -9.29 -3.45
C VAL A 208 8.95 -9.37 -2.12
N ARG A 209 9.24 -10.57 -1.63
CA ARG A 209 9.99 -10.76 -0.37
C ARG A 209 11.42 -10.22 -0.45
N ALA A 210 12.11 -10.43 -1.57
CA ALA A 210 13.44 -9.87 -1.80
C ALA A 210 13.43 -8.33 -1.76
N ARG A 211 12.41 -7.71 -2.36
CA ARG A 211 12.20 -6.26 -2.28
C ARG A 211 12.01 -5.79 -0.84
N TRP A 212 11.15 -6.46 -0.04
CA TRP A 212 10.94 -6.10 1.36
C TRP A 212 12.21 -6.24 2.21
N LEU A 213 13.01 -7.29 1.99
CA LEU A 213 14.30 -7.47 2.66
C LEU A 213 15.27 -6.34 2.33
N ARG A 214 15.33 -5.91 1.05
CA ARG A 214 16.14 -4.76 0.63
C ARG A 214 15.68 -3.48 1.30
N GLY A 215 14.39 -3.17 1.22
CA GLY A 215 13.82 -1.96 1.83
C GLY A 215 14.09 -1.90 3.34
N SER A 216 13.93 -3.02 4.04
CA SER A 216 14.23 -3.08 5.48
C SER A 216 15.73 -2.88 5.79
N ARG A 217 16.65 -3.36 4.94
CA ARG A 217 18.09 -3.11 5.11
C ARG A 217 18.47 -1.68 4.79
N GLU A 218 17.94 -1.13 3.70
CA GLU A 218 18.11 0.27 3.29
C GLU A 218 17.65 1.21 4.41
N LEU A 219 16.44 0.98 4.94
CA LEU A 219 15.89 1.80 6.00
C LEU A 219 16.76 1.80 7.27
N ARG A 220 17.23 0.62 7.70
CA ARG A 220 18.13 0.52 8.86
C ARG A 220 19.49 1.19 8.64
N ARG A 221 19.99 1.19 7.40
CA ARG A 221 21.26 1.84 7.05
C ARG A 221 21.13 3.36 7.05
N LEU A 222 20.05 3.88 6.48
CA LEU A 222 19.84 5.31 6.32
C LEU A 222 19.28 5.97 7.58
N PHE A 223 18.56 5.21 8.41
CA PHE A 223 17.92 5.68 9.63
C PHE A 223 18.24 4.75 10.80
N PRO A 224 19.51 4.72 11.25
CA PRO A 224 19.92 3.94 12.42
C PRO A 224 19.20 4.48 13.67
N GLY A 225 18.70 3.56 14.51
CA GLY A 225 17.93 3.92 15.72
C GLY A 225 16.40 3.89 15.52
N GLY A 226 15.92 3.52 14.35
CA GLY A 226 14.50 3.21 14.18
C GLY A 226 14.06 2.01 15.04
N PRO A 227 12.76 1.91 15.37
CA PRO A 227 12.25 0.81 16.18
C PRO A 227 12.51 -0.54 15.49
N PRO A 228 12.79 -1.61 16.27
CA PRO A 228 12.95 -2.94 15.70
C PRO A 228 11.65 -3.38 15.01
N PRO A 229 11.75 -4.21 13.96
CA PRO A 229 10.54 -4.72 13.30
C PRO A 229 9.73 -5.56 14.28
N VAL A 230 8.43 -5.32 14.32
CA VAL A 230 7.50 -6.12 15.12
C VAL A 230 7.51 -7.55 14.60
N ARG A 231 7.80 -8.51 15.48
CA ARG A 231 7.79 -9.93 15.17
C ARG A 231 6.46 -10.53 15.63
N THR A 232 5.68 -11.07 14.68
CA THR A 232 4.53 -11.90 14.99
C THR A 232 4.92 -13.37 14.92
N ALA A 233 4.47 -14.17 15.89
CA ALA A 233 4.70 -15.60 15.86
C ALA A 233 4.07 -16.21 14.61
N LEU A 234 4.79 -17.14 13.97
CA LEU A 234 4.25 -17.91 12.85
C LEU A 234 3.26 -18.94 13.41
N ARG A 235 2.06 -18.96 12.84
CA ARG A 235 1.00 -19.92 13.17
C ARG A 235 0.36 -20.40 11.87
N GLY A 236 -0.15 -21.62 11.87
CA GLY A 236 -0.87 -22.18 10.72
C GLY A 236 -0.54 -23.65 10.50
N ASP A 237 -1.08 -24.22 9.44
CA ASP A 237 -0.81 -25.57 9.00
C ASP A 237 0.69 -25.79 8.73
N PRO A 238 1.28 -26.94 9.13
CA PRO A 238 2.71 -27.22 8.93
C PRO A 238 3.19 -27.09 7.47
N LEU A 239 2.36 -27.48 6.49
CA LEU A 239 2.71 -27.35 5.07
C LEU A 239 2.66 -25.89 4.61
N ASP A 240 1.73 -25.08 5.13
CA ASP A 240 1.65 -23.66 4.86
C ASP A 240 2.88 -22.93 5.46
N LEU A 241 3.28 -23.31 6.66
CA LEU A 241 4.50 -22.81 7.31
C LEU A 241 5.76 -23.20 6.54
N ALA A 242 5.89 -24.44 6.10
CA ALA A 242 7.02 -24.91 5.30
C ALA A 242 7.13 -24.13 3.98
N ALA A 243 6.03 -23.96 3.26
CA ALA A 243 5.98 -23.17 2.02
C ALA A 243 6.40 -21.71 2.26
N TYR A 244 5.88 -21.10 3.32
CA TYR A 244 6.21 -19.72 3.71
C TYR A 244 7.69 -19.55 4.05
N LEU A 245 8.26 -20.46 4.84
CA LEU A 245 9.68 -20.46 5.21
C LEU A 245 10.60 -20.69 4.01
N ALA A 246 10.24 -21.62 3.12
CA ALA A 246 11.01 -21.88 1.90
C ALA A 246 11.11 -20.63 1.01
N VAL A 247 9.99 -19.94 0.80
CA VAL A 247 9.97 -18.66 0.03
C VAL A 247 10.82 -17.59 0.73
N ARG A 248 10.75 -17.50 2.06
CA ARG A 248 11.57 -16.54 2.82
C ARG A 248 13.05 -16.79 2.66
N LEU A 249 13.48 -18.06 2.73
CA LEU A 249 14.88 -18.45 2.56
C LEU A 249 15.35 -18.19 1.12
N ALA A 250 14.56 -18.57 0.13
CA ALA A 250 14.87 -18.33 -1.28
C ALA A 250 14.98 -16.84 -1.64
N ALA A 251 14.27 -15.96 -0.95
CA ALA A 251 14.33 -14.52 -1.19
C ALA A 251 15.63 -13.86 -0.72
N VAL A 252 16.38 -14.48 0.21
CA VAL A 252 17.62 -13.90 0.77
C VAL A 252 18.69 -13.72 -0.29
N PRO A 253 19.14 -14.75 -1.03
CA PRO A 253 20.16 -14.59 -2.06
C PRO A 253 19.67 -13.66 -3.18
N VAL A 254 18.41 -13.75 -3.60
CA VAL A 254 17.83 -12.86 -4.62
C VAL A 254 17.92 -11.40 -4.19
N SER A 255 17.62 -11.10 -2.93
CA SER A 255 17.70 -9.73 -2.41
C SER A 255 19.13 -9.17 -2.40
N ARG A 256 20.14 -10.02 -2.14
CA ARG A 256 21.56 -9.63 -2.17
C ARG A 256 22.06 -9.38 -3.60
N LEU A 257 21.68 -10.26 -4.54
CA LEU A 257 21.99 -10.08 -5.95
C LEU A 257 21.38 -8.77 -6.49
N GLN A 258 20.13 -8.51 -6.16
CA GLN A 258 19.46 -7.25 -6.56
C GLN A 258 20.13 -6.00 -5.99
N GLU A 259 20.71 -6.06 -4.78
CA GLU A 259 21.51 -4.97 -4.23
C GLU A 259 22.82 -4.78 -5.01
N ALA A 260 23.54 -5.87 -5.27
CA ALA A 260 24.83 -5.84 -5.97
C ALA A 260 24.70 -5.28 -7.40
N PHE A 261 23.62 -5.60 -8.11
CA PHE A 261 23.38 -5.15 -9.50
C PHE A 261 22.52 -3.91 -9.63
N GLY A 262 22.23 -3.18 -8.54
CA GLY A 262 21.47 -1.94 -8.58
C GLY A 262 20.05 -2.08 -9.17
N ALA A 263 19.42 -3.25 -9.01
CA ALA A 263 18.11 -3.53 -9.56
C ALA A 263 17.06 -2.53 -9.06
N GLY A 264 16.41 -1.85 -10.00
CA GLY A 264 15.36 -0.88 -9.73
C GLY A 264 14.13 -1.48 -9.03
N TRP A 265 13.11 -0.67 -8.84
CA TRP A 265 11.85 -1.07 -8.21
C TRP A 265 11.18 -2.23 -8.97
N SER A 266 11.15 -3.42 -8.35
CA SER A 266 10.45 -4.59 -8.86
C SER A 266 9.02 -4.61 -8.32
N VAL A 267 8.05 -4.89 -9.21
CA VAL A 267 6.64 -4.99 -8.89
C VAL A 267 6.16 -6.43 -8.98
N ASP A 268 5.12 -6.78 -8.23
CA ASP A 268 4.41 -8.04 -8.44
C ASP A 268 3.79 -8.04 -9.84
N ARG A 269 4.17 -9.02 -10.66
CA ARG A 269 3.68 -9.17 -12.03
C ARG A 269 2.51 -10.15 -12.13
N SER A 270 2.31 -11.00 -11.12
CA SER A 270 1.31 -12.07 -11.18
C SER A 270 -0.12 -11.56 -11.03
N THR A 271 -0.33 -10.53 -10.21
CA THR A 271 -1.62 -9.89 -10.01
C THR A 271 -1.98 -8.91 -11.13
N ARG A 272 -1.02 -8.57 -12.00
CA ARG A 272 -1.13 -7.61 -13.11
C ARG A 272 -1.36 -8.25 -14.46
N ARG A 273 -1.20 -9.58 -14.58
CA ARG A 273 -1.54 -10.32 -15.80
C ARG A 273 -3.03 -10.67 -15.78
N THR A 274 -3.76 -10.16 -16.77
CA THR A 274 -5.05 -10.73 -17.15
C THR A 274 -4.78 -12.13 -17.68
N GLY A 275 -5.38 -13.16 -17.08
CA GLY A 275 -5.43 -14.50 -17.66
C GLY A 275 -6.15 -14.48 -18.98
#